data_30b91d24c6acdf69b6237c2d7ce0f66a
#
_entry.id   30b91d24c6acdf69b6237c2d7ce0f66a
#
_cell.length_a   1.000
_cell.length_b   1.000
_cell.length_c   1.000
_cell.angle_alpha   90.00
_cell.angle_beta   90.00
_cell.angle_gamma   90.00
#
_symmetry.space_group_name_H-M   'P 1'
#
loop_
_entity.id
_entity.type
_entity.pdbx_description
1 polymer ?
#
loop_
_entity_poly.entity_id
_entity_poly.type
_entity_poly.pdbx_seq_one_letter_code
_entity_poly.pdbx_strand_id
1 'polypeptide(L)'
;MGTARINCAHDDESVWQEMVDRIRLASKETGIPCKIHVDLAGPKIRTKLLAKGRKKGRVKIENGQTVWLSNTSKGFRAKDTVISPNEPGVIEGLKPGDRVFIDDGLILAVVEKAEKDKAELKITRISSKKPFIKKRKGYQFSGLLTADFFPYRF
;
A
#
# COMPACT_ATOMS: atom_id res chain seq x y z
N MET A 1 8.50 -28.88 14.75
CA MET A 1 8.12 -28.54 13.37
C MET A 1 8.43 -27.06 13.13
N GLY A 2 9.29 -26.76 12.16
CA GLY A 2 9.68 -25.39 11.83
C GLY A 2 8.87 -24.83 10.66
N THR A 3 8.92 -23.50 10.48
CA THR A 3 8.38 -22.82 9.30
C THR A 3 9.40 -21.81 8.81
N ALA A 4 9.74 -21.85 7.51
CA ALA A 4 10.56 -20.87 6.82
C ALA A 4 9.71 -20.07 5.87
N ARG A 5 9.93 -18.76 5.81
CA ARG A 5 9.23 -17.85 4.87
C ARG A 5 10.22 -17.34 3.84
N ILE A 6 9.91 -17.53 2.57
CA ILE A 6 10.63 -16.92 1.43
C ILE A 6 9.81 -15.76 0.92
N ASN A 7 10.37 -14.55 0.99
CA ASN A 7 9.71 -13.32 0.53
C ASN A 7 10.12 -13.02 -0.92
N CYS A 8 9.22 -13.33 -1.86
CA CYS A 8 9.44 -13.09 -3.30
C CYS A 8 9.34 -11.61 -3.73
N ALA A 9 9.26 -10.67 -2.80
CA ALA A 9 9.43 -9.24 -3.11
C ALA A 9 10.90 -8.84 -3.33
N HIS A 10 11.83 -9.72 -3.03
CA HIS A 10 13.27 -9.59 -3.18
C HIS A 10 13.82 -10.79 -3.93
N ASP A 11 14.99 -10.61 -4.55
CA ASP A 11 15.71 -11.62 -5.31
C ASP A 11 14.92 -12.16 -6.53
N ASP A 12 15.39 -13.22 -7.14
CA ASP A 12 14.82 -13.85 -8.32
C ASP A 12 14.55 -15.37 -8.10
N GLU A 13 13.99 -16.01 -9.10
CA GLU A 13 13.58 -17.40 -9.04
C GLU A 13 14.75 -18.35 -8.71
N SER A 14 15.95 -18.06 -9.22
CA SER A 14 17.13 -18.91 -8.98
C SER A 14 17.55 -18.88 -7.52
N VAL A 15 17.52 -17.70 -6.89
CA VAL A 15 17.83 -17.52 -5.48
C VAL A 15 16.74 -18.15 -4.58
N TRP A 16 15.46 -18.01 -4.96
CA TRP A 16 14.38 -18.65 -4.20
C TRP A 16 14.47 -20.17 -4.25
N GLN A 17 14.82 -20.73 -5.42
CA GLN A 17 15.03 -22.18 -5.56
C GLN A 17 16.19 -22.66 -4.67
N GLU A 18 17.31 -21.93 -4.67
CA GLU A 18 18.43 -22.24 -3.78
C GLU A 18 18.04 -22.21 -2.31
N MET A 19 17.24 -21.21 -1.88
CA MET A 19 16.72 -21.16 -0.52
C MET A 19 15.86 -22.36 -0.17
N VAL A 20 14.97 -22.79 -1.09
CA VAL A 20 14.14 -23.99 -0.92
C VAL A 20 15.00 -25.23 -0.73
N ASP A 21 16.00 -25.42 -1.58
CA ASP A 21 16.86 -26.59 -1.56
C ASP A 21 17.69 -26.66 -0.27
N ARG A 22 18.23 -25.54 0.18
CA ARG A 22 18.96 -25.45 1.47
C ARG A 22 18.05 -25.76 2.66
N ILE A 23 16.81 -25.27 2.68
CA ILE A 23 15.84 -25.57 3.75
C ILE A 23 15.49 -27.05 3.76
N ARG A 24 15.28 -27.67 2.59
CA ARG A 24 14.98 -29.10 2.47
C ARG A 24 16.14 -29.95 2.92
N LEU A 25 17.37 -29.59 2.52
CA LEU A 25 18.58 -30.28 2.96
C LEU A 25 18.73 -30.23 4.48
N ALA A 26 18.65 -29.04 5.07
CA ALA A 26 18.75 -28.87 6.52
C ALA A 26 17.63 -29.62 7.27
N SER A 27 16.42 -29.66 6.75
CA SER A 27 15.30 -30.42 7.31
C SER A 27 15.60 -31.93 7.30
N LYS A 28 16.23 -32.43 6.25
CA LYS A 28 16.64 -33.84 6.12
C LYS A 28 17.78 -34.20 7.08
N GLU A 29 18.80 -33.33 7.17
CA GLU A 29 19.98 -33.56 8.02
C GLU A 29 19.63 -33.51 9.51
N THR A 30 18.74 -32.60 9.90
CA THR A 30 18.36 -32.46 11.32
C THR A 30 17.21 -33.38 11.75
N GLY A 31 16.50 -33.98 10.79
CA GLY A 31 15.28 -34.76 11.07
C GLY A 31 14.09 -33.90 11.49
N ILE A 32 14.20 -32.53 11.44
CA ILE A 32 13.16 -31.62 11.85
C ILE A 32 12.34 -31.16 10.62
N PRO A 33 11.04 -31.53 10.52
CA PRO A 33 10.21 -31.10 9.41
C PRO A 33 10.06 -29.58 9.37
N CYS A 34 10.30 -28.97 8.21
CA CYS A 34 10.15 -27.54 7.98
C CYS A 34 9.15 -27.28 6.85
N LYS A 35 8.08 -26.51 7.17
CA LYS A 35 7.16 -25.99 6.15
C LYS A 35 7.77 -24.76 5.48
N ILE A 36 7.66 -24.68 4.16
CA ILE A 36 8.10 -23.51 3.40
C ILE A 36 6.86 -22.71 2.99
N HIS A 37 6.82 -21.46 3.42
CA HIS A 37 5.84 -20.46 3.00
C HIS A 37 6.47 -19.55 1.97
N VAL A 38 5.95 -19.57 0.74
CA VAL A 38 6.34 -18.64 -0.32
C VAL A 38 5.37 -17.45 -0.26
N ASP A 39 5.91 -16.26 0.06
CA ASP A 39 5.17 -15.01 0.12
C ASP A 39 5.36 -14.27 -1.20
N LEU A 40 4.36 -14.41 -2.08
CA LEU A 40 4.40 -13.81 -3.41
C LEU A 40 4.25 -12.29 -3.31
N ALA A 41 5.10 -11.57 -4.03
CA ALA A 41 4.95 -10.14 -4.20
C ALA A 41 3.72 -9.85 -5.07
N GLY A 42 2.61 -9.48 -4.45
CA GLY A 42 1.48 -8.90 -5.17
C GLY A 42 1.80 -7.50 -5.70
N PRO A 43 0.95 -6.95 -6.59
CA PRO A 43 1.09 -5.57 -7.04
C PRO A 43 1.02 -4.63 -5.84
N LYS A 44 2.11 -3.90 -5.57
CA LYS A 44 2.16 -2.91 -4.49
C LYS A 44 1.64 -1.58 -5.01
N ILE A 45 0.37 -1.30 -4.75
CA ILE A 45 -0.20 0.02 -5.01
C ILE A 45 0.38 0.99 -3.99
N ARG A 46 1.06 2.01 -4.47
CA ARG A 46 1.72 3.01 -3.64
C ARG A 46 1.18 4.40 -3.94
N THR A 47 1.24 5.30 -2.96
CA THR A 47 0.74 6.66 -3.10
C THR A 47 1.87 7.68 -3.15
N LYS A 48 1.67 8.73 -3.93
CA LYS A 48 2.51 9.91 -4.05
C LYS A 48 1.72 11.14 -3.64
N LEU A 49 2.25 11.97 -2.74
CA LEU A 49 1.64 13.25 -2.40
C LEU A 49 1.83 14.24 -3.55
N LEU A 50 0.73 14.74 -4.11
CA LEU A 50 0.72 15.73 -5.21
C LEU A 50 0.67 17.18 -4.70
N ALA A 51 0.86 17.45 -3.42
CA ALA A 51 0.74 18.78 -2.84
C ALA A 51 1.71 19.79 -3.47
N LYS A 52 1.18 20.87 -4.05
CA LYS A 52 1.95 22.06 -4.40
C LYS A 52 2.28 22.86 -3.13
N GLY A 53 3.54 23.31 -2.99
CA GLY A 53 3.92 24.37 -2.06
C GLY A 53 4.15 23.99 -0.60
N ARG A 54 4.12 22.73 -0.21
CA ARG A 54 4.41 22.32 1.19
C ARG A 54 5.91 22.15 1.41
N LYS A 55 6.52 23.11 2.13
CA LYS A 55 7.98 23.20 2.38
C LYS A 55 8.62 21.94 2.96
N LYS A 56 7.87 21.08 3.66
CA LYS A 56 8.41 19.89 4.35
C LYS A 56 8.14 18.56 3.64
N GLY A 57 7.50 18.55 2.47
CA GLY A 57 7.22 17.33 1.71
C GLY A 57 6.41 16.26 2.47
N ARG A 58 5.66 16.66 3.51
CA ARG A 58 4.79 15.80 4.31
C ARG A 58 3.55 16.55 4.78
N VAL A 59 2.45 15.84 4.92
CA VAL A 59 1.19 16.37 5.42
C VAL A 59 0.75 15.54 6.61
N LYS A 60 0.44 16.20 7.73
CA LYS A 60 -0.21 15.57 8.88
C LYS A 60 -1.64 15.24 8.49
N ILE A 61 -2.09 14.05 8.85
CA ILE A 61 -3.45 13.58 8.61
C ILE A 61 -4.17 13.48 9.94
N GLU A 62 -5.45 13.84 9.95
CA GLU A 62 -6.30 13.81 11.14
C GLU A 62 -7.60 13.04 10.85
N ASN A 63 -8.18 12.44 11.89
CA ASN A 63 -9.49 11.80 11.78
C ASN A 63 -10.54 12.82 11.33
N GLY A 64 -11.44 12.40 10.45
CA GLY A 64 -12.44 13.28 9.86
C GLY A 64 -11.92 14.15 8.72
N GLN A 65 -10.62 14.16 8.43
CA GLN A 65 -10.06 14.92 7.33
C GLN A 65 -10.45 14.32 5.98
N THR A 66 -10.71 15.18 4.99
CA THR A 66 -10.83 14.80 3.59
C THR A 66 -9.46 14.74 2.92
N VAL A 67 -9.19 13.64 2.21
CA VAL A 67 -8.03 13.42 1.36
C VAL A 67 -8.52 13.05 -0.03
N TRP A 68 -7.95 13.65 -1.05
CA TRP A 68 -8.29 13.35 -2.44
C TRP A 68 -7.32 12.33 -3.02
N LEU A 69 -7.87 11.33 -3.70
CA LEU A 69 -7.13 10.42 -4.55
C LEU A 69 -7.32 10.87 -6.00
N SER A 70 -6.24 11.24 -6.69
CA SER A 70 -6.30 11.70 -8.09
C SER A 70 -4.95 11.57 -8.78
N ASN A 71 -4.96 11.33 -10.10
CA ASN A 71 -3.74 11.28 -10.91
C ASN A 71 -3.15 12.66 -11.22
N THR A 72 -3.87 13.74 -10.91
CA THR A 72 -3.44 15.12 -11.16
C THR A 72 -3.73 16.03 -9.96
N SER A 73 -2.95 17.09 -9.82
CA SER A 73 -3.24 18.17 -8.86
C SER A 73 -4.03 19.33 -9.47
N LYS A 74 -4.39 19.27 -10.75
CA LYS A 74 -5.19 20.33 -11.39
C LYS A 74 -6.61 20.32 -10.82
N GLY A 75 -7.17 21.51 -10.61
CA GLY A 75 -8.54 21.67 -10.07
C GLY A 75 -8.65 21.58 -8.54
N PHE A 76 -7.58 21.25 -7.82
CA PHE A 76 -7.57 21.22 -6.36
C PHE A 76 -6.99 22.53 -5.78
N ARG A 77 -7.51 22.94 -4.61
CA ARG A 77 -7.03 24.13 -3.90
C ARG A 77 -5.70 23.83 -3.20
N ALA A 78 -4.91 24.85 -2.92
CA ALA A 78 -3.62 24.71 -2.22
C ALA A 78 -3.71 24.02 -0.85
N LYS A 79 -4.87 24.14 -0.17
CA LYS A 79 -5.15 23.49 1.12
C LYS A 79 -5.53 22.02 1.01
N ASP A 80 -5.97 21.57 -0.16
CA ASP A 80 -6.44 20.20 -0.34
C ASP A 80 -5.25 19.23 -0.29
N THR A 81 -5.43 18.12 0.41
CA THR A 81 -4.45 17.04 0.42
C THR A 81 -4.79 16.09 -0.70
N VAL A 82 -3.92 16.02 -1.71
CA VAL A 82 -4.11 15.17 -2.87
C VAL A 82 -3.00 14.13 -2.92
N ILE A 83 -3.38 12.87 -3.03
CA ILE A 83 -2.48 11.73 -3.22
C ILE A 83 -2.77 11.06 -4.57
N SER A 84 -1.74 10.54 -5.21
CA SER A 84 -1.86 9.82 -6.48
C SER A 84 -1.39 8.39 -6.31
N PRO A 85 -2.15 7.38 -6.76
CA PRO A 85 -1.65 6.01 -6.83
C PRO A 85 -0.63 5.88 -7.98
N ASN A 86 0.24 4.87 -7.89
CA ASN A 86 1.15 4.53 -9.00
C ASN A 86 0.42 3.77 -10.12
N GLU A 87 -0.75 3.21 -9.82
CA GLU A 87 -1.61 2.48 -10.78
C GLU A 87 -2.85 3.32 -11.09
N PRO A 88 -2.94 3.91 -12.29
CA PRO A 88 -4.04 4.82 -12.65
C PRO A 88 -5.43 4.18 -12.52
N GLY A 89 -5.59 2.92 -12.92
CA GLY A 89 -6.87 2.19 -12.91
C GLY A 89 -7.48 1.97 -11.52
N VAL A 90 -6.71 2.18 -10.44
CA VAL A 90 -7.20 2.05 -9.06
C VAL A 90 -8.35 3.01 -8.77
N ILE A 91 -8.28 4.23 -9.30
CA ILE A 91 -9.30 5.25 -9.04
C ILE A 91 -10.62 4.89 -9.72
N GLU A 92 -10.54 4.39 -10.95
CA GLU A 92 -11.72 4.05 -11.77
C GLU A 92 -12.58 2.93 -11.18
N GLY A 93 -11.94 2.05 -10.38
CA GLY A 93 -12.63 0.93 -9.74
C GLY A 93 -13.26 1.27 -8.39
N LEU A 94 -12.96 2.42 -7.79
CA LEU A 94 -13.49 2.80 -6.47
C LEU A 94 -14.96 3.17 -6.52
N LYS A 95 -15.68 2.81 -5.45
CA LYS A 95 -17.10 3.13 -5.25
C LYS A 95 -17.29 3.80 -3.90
N PRO A 96 -18.31 4.66 -3.75
CA PRO A 96 -18.70 5.17 -2.43
C PRO A 96 -18.93 4.02 -1.45
N GLY A 97 -18.35 4.16 -0.26
CA GLY A 97 -18.38 3.12 0.79
C GLY A 97 -17.16 2.20 0.83
N ASP A 98 -16.34 2.16 -0.23
CA ASP A 98 -15.13 1.35 -0.24
C ASP A 98 -14.15 1.82 0.84
N ARG A 99 -13.46 0.84 1.45
CA ARG A 99 -12.41 1.10 2.44
C ARG A 99 -11.06 1.16 1.77
N VAL A 100 -10.32 2.22 2.07
CA VAL A 100 -8.98 2.47 1.55
C VAL A 100 -7.99 2.48 2.70
N PHE A 101 -7.05 1.54 2.69
CA PHE A 101 -5.99 1.43 3.69
C PHE A 101 -4.72 2.08 3.17
N ILE A 102 -4.12 2.97 3.96
CA ILE A 102 -2.91 3.72 3.62
C ILE A 102 -1.86 3.42 4.70
N ASP A 103 -0.58 3.32 4.30
CA ASP A 103 0.56 3.08 5.19
C ASP A 103 0.41 1.78 5.99
N ASP A 104 0.30 0.66 5.26
CA ASP A 104 0.13 -0.70 5.81
C ASP A 104 -1.06 -0.83 6.79
N GLY A 105 -2.14 -0.10 6.51
CA GLY A 105 -3.36 -0.12 7.32
C GLY A 105 -3.34 0.78 8.55
N LEU A 106 -2.28 1.56 8.75
CA LEU A 106 -2.20 2.52 9.86
C LEU A 106 -3.18 3.67 9.72
N ILE A 107 -3.62 3.97 8.49
CA ILE A 107 -4.64 4.96 8.20
C ILE A 107 -5.74 4.27 7.40
N LEU A 108 -6.98 4.36 7.88
CA LEU A 108 -8.18 3.92 7.20
C LEU A 108 -8.98 5.12 6.72
N ALA A 109 -9.37 5.08 5.46
CA ALA A 109 -10.29 6.03 4.86
C ALA A 109 -11.47 5.28 4.21
N VAL A 110 -12.57 5.99 4.06
CA VAL A 110 -13.75 5.53 3.33
C VAL A 110 -13.97 6.47 2.15
N VAL A 111 -14.31 5.91 1.00
CA VAL A 111 -14.66 6.67 -0.20
C VAL A 111 -16.02 7.31 0.03
N GLU A 112 -16.09 8.64 0.06
CA GLU A 112 -17.35 9.40 0.12
C GLU A 112 -17.93 9.63 -1.27
N LYS A 113 -17.05 9.95 -2.25
CA LYS A 113 -17.42 10.15 -3.66
C LYS A 113 -16.35 9.56 -4.56
N ALA A 114 -16.77 8.97 -5.65
CA ALA A 114 -15.89 8.45 -6.70
C ALA A 114 -16.32 8.99 -8.05
N GLU A 115 -15.35 9.53 -8.80
CA GLU A 115 -15.48 9.98 -10.17
C GLU A 115 -14.42 9.24 -11.01
N LYS A 116 -14.47 9.35 -12.32
CA LYS A 116 -13.58 8.61 -13.22
C LYS A 116 -12.07 8.81 -12.91
N ASP A 117 -11.67 10.02 -12.54
CA ASP A 117 -10.27 10.44 -12.41
C ASP A 117 -9.88 10.88 -10.98
N LYS A 118 -10.85 10.90 -10.04
CA LYS A 118 -10.63 11.28 -8.65
C LYS A 118 -11.64 10.65 -7.70
N ALA A 119 -11.22 10.47 -6.45
CA ALA A 119 -12.10 10.02 -5.38
C ALA A 119 -11.88 10.89 -4.12
N GLU A 120 -12.96 11.17 -3.42
CA GLU A 120 -12.98 11.86 -2.14
C GLU A 120 -12.94 10.82 -1.02
N LEU A 121 -11.90 10.86 -0.21
CA LEU A 121 -11.67 9.93 0.88
C LEU A 121 -11.84 10.62 2.23
N LYS A 122 -12.65 10.05 3.12
CA LYS A 122 -12.77 10.50 4.51
C LYS A 122 -11.92 9.63 5.41
N ILE A 123 -11.01 10.23 6.14
CA ILE A 123 -10.19 9.50 7.13
C ILE A 123 -11.07 9.13 8.31
N THR A 124 -11.20 7.82 8.58
CA THR A 124 -12.07 7.30 9.63
C THR A 124 -11.31 6.71 10.82
N ARG A 125 -10.05 6.29 10.60
CA ARG A 125 -9.22 5.73 11.67
C ARG A 125 -7.74 6.00 11.42
N ILE A 126 -7.02 6.38 12.46
CA ILE A 126 -5.57 6.53 12.48
C ILE A 126 -5.01 5.73 13.66
N SER A 127 -4.20 4.73 13.38
CA SER A 127 -3.49 3.90 14.37
C SER A 127 -2.00 4.29 14.51
N SER A 128 -1.52 5.21 13.67
CA SER A 128 -0.13 5.68 13.70
C SER A 128 0.09 6.77 14.75
N LYS A 129 1.17 6.65 15.54
CA LYS A 129 1.63 7.74 16.44
C LYS A 129 2.11 8.98 15.69
N LYS A 130 2.48 8.85 14.41
CA LYS A 130 2.95 9.94 13.54
C LYS A 130 2.24 9.86 12.18
N PRO A 131 0.96 10.30 12.09
CA PRO A 131 0.15 10.16 10.89
C PRO A 131 0.52 11.20 9.84
N PHE A 132 1.53 10.90 9.03
CA PHE A 132 1.97 11.78 7.96
C PHE A 132 1.95 11.04 6.62
N ILE A 133 1.32 11.64 5.62
CA ILE A 133 1.58 11.29 4.22
C ILE A 133 2.81 12.08 3.77
N LYS A 134 3.83 11.38 3.25
CA LYS A 134 5.12 11.97 2.88
C LYS A 134 5.26 12.08 1.36
N LYS A 135 5.85 13.19 0.89
CA LYS A 135 6.40 13.29 -0.47
C LYS A 135 7.83 12.77 -0.41
N ARG A 136 8.11 11.57 -0.92
CA ARG A 136 9.51 11.10 -1.04
C ARG A 136 10.16 11.70 -2.28
N LYS A 137 11.43 12.15 -2.14
CA LYS A 137 12.31 12.45 -3.27
C LYS A 137 12.75 11.12 -3.88
N GLY A 138 12.64 11.00 -5.22
CA GLY A 138 12.94 9.77 -5.94
C GLY A 138 11.73 8.81 -5.96
N TYR A 139 11.74 7.85 -6.86
CA TYR A 139 10.67 6.92 -7.22
C TYR A 139 10.19 5.95 -6.11
N GLN A 140 10.14 6.39 -4.87
CA GLN A 140 9.61 5.59 -3.76
C GLN A 140 8.37 6.25 -3.18
N PHE A 141 7.27 5.54 -3.28
CA PHE A 141 5.95 5.93 -2.80
C PHE A 141 5.85 5.74 -1.27
N SER A 142 5.18 6.65 -0.59
CA SER A 142 5.04 6.62 0.87
C SER A 142 3.70 6.03 1.28
N GLY A 143 3.56 4.74 1.21
CA GLY A 143 2.37 4.05 1.70
C GLY A 143 1.82 3.04 0.70
N LEU A 144 1.38 1.92 1.21
CA LEU A 144 0.63 0.91 0.49
C LEU A 144 -0.83 1.35 0.49
N LEU A 145 -1.44 1.43 -0.68
CA LEU A 145 -2.87 1.63 -0.84
C LEU A 145 -3.47 0.29 -1.18
N THR A 146 -4.25 -0.26 -0.26
CA THR A 146 -5.08 -1.42 -0.53
C THR A 146 -6.53 -0.98 -0.44
N ALA A 147 -7.29 -1.19 -1.50
CA ALA A 147 -8.74 -1.14 -1.45
C ALA A 147 -9.24 -2.58 -1.32
N ASP A 148 -10.40 -2.80 -0.74
CA ASP A 148 -11.05 -4.13 -0.69
C ASP A 148 -11.48 -4.57 -2.11
N PHE A 149 -10.51 -4.58 -3.03
CA PHE A 149 -10.69 -4.74 -4.46
C PHE A 149 -10.56 -6.18 -4.94
N PHE A 150 -10.31 -7.13 -4.04
CA PHE A 150 -10.19 -8.53 -4.43
C PHE A 150 -11.57 -9.22 -4.43
N PRO A 151 -12.14 -9.54 -5.61
CA PRO A 151 -13.36 -10.34 -5.71
C PRO A 151 -13.12 -11.82 -5.39
N TYR A 152 -11.95 -12.21 -4.93
CA TYR A 152 -11.67 -13.59 -4.53
C TYR A 152 -11.97 -13.77 -3.05
N ARG A 153 -13.25 -14.13 -2.78
CA ARG A 153 -13.58 -14.93 -1.62
C ARG A 153 -13.05 -16.35 -1.88
N PHE A 154 -12.06 -16.77 -1.12
CA PHE A 154 -11.75 -18.20 -0.96
C PHE A 154 -12.72 -18.82 0.03
#